data_923bfb4deb20adca1ee16bee084d3b66
#
_entry.id   923bfb4deb20adca1ee16bee084d3b66
#
_cell.length_a   1.000
_cell.length_b   1.000
_cell.length_c   1.000
_cell.angle_alpha   90.00
_cell.angle_beta   90.00
_cell.angle_gamma   90.00
#
_symmetry.space_group_name_H-M   'P 1'
#
loop_
_entity.id
_entity.type
_entity.pdbx_description
1 polymer ?
#
loop_
_entity_poly.entity_id
_entity_poly.type
_entity_poly.pdbx_seq_one_letter_code
_entity_poly.pdbx_strand_id
1 'polypeptide(L)'
;ARETSKDDAERGAFADELVALTGKNGAYVDDAFGAVHRKHASVYDVAKRLPAYLGDLVKKEVDVLSKALNNPERPFVVVMGGAKVSDKLAVIDNLIGKADSILIGGGMGYTFAYAQGYEVGNSLLEKDQVETVKRYLEEAPKKGTEIVTAVDVVWADDFSAEANTEIRPVEDLTGGK
;
A
#
# COMPACT_ATOMS: atom_id res chain seq x y z
N ALA A 1 25.19 -6.55 3.80
CA ALA A 1 25.23 -7.23 2.51
C ALA A 1 24.65 -8.65 2.62
N ARG A 2 25.21 -9.58 3.41
CA ARG A 2 24.74 -10.99 3.51
C ARG A 2 23.29 -11.14 3.99
N GLU A 3 22.83 -10.29 4.88
CA GLU A 3 21.46 -10.24 5.42
C GLU A 3 20.39 -10.10 4.31
N THR A 4 20.68 -9.27 3.32
CA THR A 4 19.75 -8.89 2.25
C THR A 4 20.17 -9.45 0.89
N SER A 5 21.07 -10.42 0.85
CA SER A 5 21.58 -10.99 -0.40
C SER A 5 20.47 -11.64 -1.21
N LYS A 6 20.52 -11.46 -2.53
CA LYS A 6 19.65 -12.16 -3.48
C LYS A 6 20.12 -13.60 -3.72
N ASP A 7 21.38 -13.91 -3.40
CA ASP A 7 21.91 -15.27 -3.42
C ASP A 7 21.41 -16.01 -2.17
N ASP A 8 20.60 -17.03 -2.40
CA ASP A 8 20.01 -17.86 -1.34
C ASP A 8 21.08 -18.63 -0.55
N ALA A 9 22.20 -19.00 -1.17
CA ALA A 9 23.28 -19.71 -0.48
C ALA A 9 24.06 -18.78 0.45
N GLU A 10 24.41 -17.57 -0.01
CA GLU A 10 25.09 -16.56 0.82
C GLU A 10 24.21 -16.15 2.00
N ARG A 11 22.92 -15.88 1.75
CA ARG A 11 21.98 -15.50 2.79
C ARG A 11 21.75 -16.65 3.77
N GLY A 12 21.64 -17.88 3.26
CA GLY A 12 21.51 -19.09 4.07
C GLY A 12 22.70 -19.34 4.98
N ALA A 13 23.93 -19.18 4.48
CA ALA A 13 25.14 -19.32 5.30
C ALA A 13 25.17 -18.29 6.45
N PHE A 14 24.73 -17.06 6.20
CA PHE A 14 24.61 -16.07 7.28
C PHE A 14 23.52 -16.44 8.29
N ALA A 15 22.41 -17.00 7.85
CA ALA A 15 21.39 -17.51 8.76
C ALA A 15 21.92 -18.67 9.64
N ASP A 16 22.77 -19.53 9.10
CA ASP A 16 23.40 -20.61 9.87
C ASP A 16 24.32 -20.06 11.00
N GLU A 17 25.05 -18.98 10.73
CA GLU A 17 25.83 -18.27 11.75
C GLU A 17 24.91 -17.72 12.86
N LEU A 18 23.78 -17.10 12.51
CA LEU A 18 22.80 -16.59 13.48
C LEU A 18 22.20 -17.71 14.33
N VAL A 19 21.80 -18.82 13.69
CA VAL A 19 21.27 -20.00 14.39
C VAL A 19 22.27 -20.59 15.36
N ALA A 20 23.55 -20.63 15.00
CA ALA A 20 24.61 -21.15 15.88
C ALA A 20 24.72 -20.39 17.22
N LEU A 21 24.31 -19.13 17.27
CA LEU A 21 24.30 -18.31 18.49
C LEU A 21 23.25 -18.77 19.52
N THR A 22 22.20 -19.48 19.07
CA THR A 22 21.08 -19.88 19.94
C THR A 22 21.33 -21.19 20.72
N GLY A 23 22.36 -21.94 20.36
CA GLY A 23 22.66 -23.23 20.97
C GLY A 23 21.67 -24.33 20.57
N LYS A 24 21.66 -25.45 21.31
CA LYS A 24 20.94 -26.68 20.95
C LYS A 24 19.41 -26.57 21.04
N ASN A 25 18.90 -25.68 21.86
CA ASN A 25 17.45 -25.53 22.15
C ASN A 25 16.94 -24.14 21.74
N GLY A 26 17.54 -23.56 20.70
CA GLY A 26 17.13 -22.24 20.19
C GLY A 26 15.73 -22.25 19.60
N ALA A 27 15.07 -21.09 19.67
CA ALA A 27 13.84 -20.80 18.98
C ALA A 27 13.93 -19.42 18.35
N TYR A 28 13.13 -19.19 17.32
CA TYR A 28 13.02 -17.91 16.63
C TYR A 28 11.70 -17.26 16.97
N VAL A 29 11.74 -15.99 17.32
CA VAL A 29 10.54 -15.16 17.51
C VAL A 29 10.63 -13.95 16.60
N ASP A 30 9.69 -13.80 15.69
CA ASP A 30 9.59 -12.62 14.82
C ASP A 30 8.66 -11.60 15.44
N ASP A 31 9.21 -10.45 15.83
CA ASP A 31 8.46 -9.31 16.34
C ASP A 31 8.75 -8.02 15.54
N ALA A 32 9.36 -8.17 14.36
CA ALA A 32 9.74 -7.07 13.48
C ALA A 32 8.74 -6.90 12.34
N PHE A 33 7.52 -6.44 12.64
CA PHE A 33 6.43 -6.29 11.65
C PHE A 33 6.85 -5.54 10.39
N GLY A 34 7.62 -4.46 10.52
CA GLY A 34 8.12 -3.68 9.38
C GLY A 34 9.03 -4.44 8.42
N ALA A 35 9.56 -5.60 8.81
CA ALA A 35 10.46 -6.44 8.03
C ALA A 35 9.88 -7.80 7.63
N VAL A 36 8.71 -8.21 8.16
CA VAL A 36 8.14 -9.56 7.93
C VAL A 36 7.92 -9.91 6.46
N HIS A 37 7.75 -8.89 5.60
CA HIS A 37 7.57 -9.06 4.15
C HIS A 37 8.91 -9.19 3.38
N ARG A 38 10.06 -9.10 4.07
CA ARG A 38 11.38 -9.14 3.46
C ARG A 38 11.98 -10.52 3.50
N LYS A 39 12.52 -10.99 2.37
CA LYS A 39 13.31 -12.25 2.31
C LYS A 39 14.74 -12.00 2.81
N HIS A 40 14.86 -11.66 4.09
CA HIS A 40 16.13 -11.40 4.77
C HIS A 40 16.57 -12.66 5.57
N ALA A 41 17.88 -12.82 5.80
CA ALA A 41 18.41 -13.97 6.54
C ALA A 41 17.77 -14.09 7.92
N SER A 42 17.72 -13.00 8.69
CA SER A 42 17.20 -12.96 10.06
C SER A 42 15.68 -13.12 10.16
N VAL A 43 14.93 -12.88 9.07
CA VAL A 43 13.47 -12.99 9.04
C VAL A 43 13.01 -14.29 8.41
N TYR A 44 13.56 -14.62 7.24
CA TYR A 44 13.10 -15.73 6.42
C TYR A 44 13.90 -17.00 6.60
N ASP A 45 15.25 -16.89 6.55
CA ASP A 45 16.09 -18.08 6.53
C ASP A 45 16.30 -18.68 7.92
N VAL A 46 16.41 -17.85 8.97
CA VAL A 46 16.48 -18.32 10.38
C VAL A 46 15.18 -19.00 10.78
N ALA A 47 14.02 -18.47 10.37
CA ALA A 47 12.71 -19.04 10.66
C ALA A 47 12.52 -20.45 10.06
N LYS A 48 13.27 -20.79 9.00
CA LYS A 48 13.28 -22.16 8.41
C LYS A 48 14.15 -23.17 9.16
N ARG A 49 15.01 -22.72 10.05
CA ARG A 49 16.03 -23.52 10.72
C ARG A 49 15.73 -23.80 12.19
N LEU A 50 14.84 -23.03 12.77
CA LEU A 50 14.44 -23.11 14.18
C LEU A 50 12.91 -23.22 14.29
N PRO A 51 12.39 -23.75 15.42
CA PRO A 51 11.00 -23.52 15.77
C PRO A 51 10.70 -22.04 15.76
N ALA A 52 9.74 -21.61 14.93
CA ALA A 52 9.46 -20.21 14.66
C ALA A 52 8.08 -19.82 15.20
N TYR A 53 8.02 -18.66 15.84
CA TYR A 53 6.84 -18.12 16.50
C TYR A 53 6.68 -16.65 16.17
N LEU A 54 5.45 -16.15 16.27
CA LEU A 54 5.16 -14.72 16.21
C LEU A 54 5.44 -14.08 17.56
N GLY A 55 6.06 -12.91 17.56
CA GLY A 55 6.12 -12.04 18.72
C GLY A 55 4.79 -11.27 18.91
N ASP A 56 4.63 -10.63 20.04
CA ASP A 56 3.37 -9.97 20.43
C ASP A 56 2.98 -8.82 19.50
N LEU A 57 3.96 -8.05 19.01
CA LEU A 57 3.72 -6.94 18.08
C LEU A 57 3.23 -7.47 16.72
N VAL A 58 3.94 -8.43 16.14
CA VAL A 58 3.53 -9.05 14.86
C VAL A 58 2.18 -9.73 15.00
N LYS A 59 1.95 -10.45 16.10
CA LYS A 59 0.65 -11.09 16.36
C LYS A 59 -0.47 -10.06 16.41
N LYS A 60 -0.30 -8.95 17.13
CA LYS A 60 -1.28 -7.88 17.22
C LYS A 60 -1.62 -7.28 15.86
N GLU A 61 -0.61 -6.99 15.04
CA GLU A 61 -0.79 -6.48 13.68
C GLU A 61 -1.59 -7.47 12.81
N VAL A 62 -1.21 -8.75 12.84
CA VAL A 62 -1.91 -9.81 12.10
C VAL A 62 -3.36 -9.94 12.55
N ASP A 63 -3.62 -9.95 13.86
CA ASP A 63 -4.98 -10.08 14.41
C ASP A 63 -5.85 -8.87 13.99
N VAL A 64 -5.33 -7.64 14.12
CA VAL A 64 -6.06 -6.39 13.76
C VAL A 64 -6.34 -6.33 12.26
N LEU A 65 -5.31 -6.55 11.41
CA LEU A 65 -5.46 -6.51 9.96
C LEU A 65 -6.38 -7.63 9.46
N SER A 66 -6.27 -8.83 10.03
CA SER A 66 -7.14 -9.95 9.66
C SER A 66 -8.59 -9.67 10.03
N LYS A 67 -8.86 -9.08 11.22
CA LYS A 67 -10.20 -8.65 11.60
C LYS A 67 -10.75 -7.60 10.64
N ALA A 68 -9.95 -6.57 10.32
CA ALA A 68 -10.35 -5.51 9.42
C ALA A 68 -10.66 -6.00 7.99
N LEU A 69 -9.94 -7.03 7.50
CA LEU A 69 -10.14 -7.54 6.15
C LEU A 69 -11.22 -8.62 6.03
N ASN A 70 -11.41 -9.45 7.08
CA ASN A 70 -12.30 -10.60 7.01
C ASN A 70 -13.65 -10.39 7.71
N ASN A 71 -13.69 -9.56 8.75
CA ASN A 71 -14.90 -9.26 9.51
C ASN A 71 -14.85 -7.84 10.07
N PRO A 72 -14.84 -6.81 9.19
CA PRO A 72 -14.76 -5.42 9.61
C PRO A 72 -16.00 -4.99 10.38
N GLU A 73 -15.80 -4.08 11.33
CA GLU A 73 -16.89 -3.28 11.87
C GLU A 73 -17.36 -2.28 10.80
N ARG A 74 -18.69 -2.07 10.72
CA ARG A 74 -19.28 -1.19 9.70
C ARG A 74 -19.63 0.17 10.31
N PRO A 75 -19.46 1.29 9.57
CA PRO A 75 -18.95 1.34 8.18
C PRO A 75 -17.43 1.07 8.11
N PHE A 76 -16.99 0.26 7.14
CA PHE A 76 -15.58 0.04 6.86
C PHE A 76 -15.11 0.99 5.74
N VAL A 77 -14.44 2.05 6.15
CA VAL A 77 -13.92 3.11 5.26
C VAL A 77 -12.41 2.97 5.14
N VAL A 78 -11.92 2.95 3.91
CA VAL A 78 -10.48 2.88 3.61
C VAL A 78 -10.05 4.21 3.00
N VAL A 79 -9.04 4.85 3.58
CA VAL A 79 -8.37 6.02 3.00
C VAL A 79 -7.10 5.56 2.31
N MET A 80 -7.00 5.83 1.02
CA MET A 80 -5.90 5.37 0.18
C MET A 80 -5.26 6.54 -0.55
N GLY A 81 -3.95 6.66 -0.45
CA GLY A 81 -3.17 7.69 -1.12
C GLY A 81 -1.81 7.17 -1.57
N GLY A 82 -1.15 7.95 -2.38
CA GLY A 82 0.16 7.66 -2.94
C GLY A 82 0.35 8.37 -4.27
N ALA A 83 1.55 8.26 -4.85
CA ALA A 83 1.85 8.88 -6.13
C ALA A 83 1.24 8.11 -7.31
N LYS A 84 1.18 6.77 -7.21
CA LYS A 84 0.84 5.88 -8.33
C LYS A 84 -0.28 4.93 -7.99
N VAL A 85 -1.23 4.77 -8.91
CA VAL A 85 -2.29 3.75 -8.86
C VAL A 85 -1.69 2.35 -9.04
N SER A 86 -0.72 2.20 -9.93
CA SER A 86 -0.07 0.92 -10.25
C SER A 86 0.47 0.20 -9.01
N ASP A 87 0.97 0.93 -8.03
CA ASP A 87 1.48 0.38 -6.77
C ASP A 87 0.37 -0.17 -5.84
N LYS A 88 -0.89 0.14 -6.11
CA LYS A 88 -2.04 -0.16 -5.24
C LYS A 88 -3.09 -1.07 -5.89
N LEU A 89 -2.91 -1.49 -7.15
CA LEU A 89 -3.92 -2.25 -7.89
C LEU A 89 -4.41 -3.48 -7.12
N ALA A 90 -3.48 -4.31 -6.62
CA ALA A 90 -3.85 -5.52 -5.88
C ALA A 90 -4.60 -5.22 -4.57
N VAL A 91 -4.30 -4.08 -3.93
CA VAL A 91 -4.99 -3.64 -2.71
C VAL A 91 -6.41 -3.18 -3.05
N ILE A 92 -6.58 -2.38 -4.11
CA ILE A 92 -7.90 -1.90 -4.56
C ILE A 92 -8.77 -3.10 -4.95
N ASP A 93 -8.25 -4.04 -5.75
CA ASP A 93 -8.97 -5.25 -6.15
C ASP A 93 -9.45 -6.08 -4.94
N ASN A 94 -8.64 -6.17 -3.89
CA ASN A 94 -9.00 -6.88 -2.66
C ASN A 94 -10.02 -6.16 -1.79
N LEU A 95 -10.11 -4.83 -1.87
CA LEU A 95 -11.00 -4.02 -1.04
C LEU A 95 -12.37 -3.81 -1.68
N ILE A 96 -12.46 -3.81 -3.02
CA ILE A 96 -13.73 -3.74 -3.74
C ILE A 96 -14.59 -4.95 -3.37
N GLY A 97 -15.78 -4.68 -2.84
CA GLY A 97 -16.72 -5.67 -2.30
C GLY A 97 -16.49 -6.04 -0.84
N LYS A 98 -15.50 -5.45 -0.17
CA LYS A 98 -15.26 -5.60 1.28
C LYS A 98 -15.45 -4.28 2.03
N ALA A 99 -14.89 -3.19 1.53
CA ALA A 99 -15.07 -1.86 2.07
C ALA A 99 -16.44 -1.28 1.70
N ASP A 100 -17.02 -0.46 2.58
CA ASP A 100 -18.20 0.34 2.26
C ASP A 100 -17.80 1.53 1.38
N SER A 101 -16.67 2.17 1.69
CA SER A 101 -16.12 3.28 0.89
C SER A 101 -14.59 3.23 0.82
N ILE A 102 -14.05 3.60 -0.33
CA ILE A 102 -12.62 3.81 -0.56
C ILE A 102 -12.41 5.26 -0.97
N LEU A 103 -11.76 6.03 -0.09
CA LEU A 103 -11.42 7.43 -0.34
C LEU A 103 -10.05 7.51 -1.02
N ILE A 104 -10.01 8.05 -2.22
CA ILE A 104 -8.80 8.17 -3.03
C ILE A 104 -8.22 9.57 -2.91
N GLY A 105 -6.98 9.65 -2.42
CA GLY A 105 -6.23 10.89 -2.29
C GLY A 105 -4.81 10.78 -2.87
N GLY A 106 -4.02 11.85 -2.67
CA GLY A 106 -2.66 11.93 -3.19
C GLY A 106 -2.58 11.97 -4.72
N GLY A 107 -1.38 11.82 -5.28
CA GLY A 107 -1.13 11.90 -6.72
C GLY A 107 -1.90 10.88 -7.56
N MET A 108 -2.20 9.70 -7.00
CA MET A 108 -3.03 8.71 -7.68
C MET A 108 -4.46 9.19 -7.95
N GLY A 109 -4.97 10.16 -7.16
CA GLY A 109 -6.30 10.75 -7.34
C GLY A 109 -6.47 11.42 -8.70
N TYR A 110 -5.40 11.96 -9.29
CA TYR A 110 -5.47 12.58 -10.61
C TYR A 110 -5.72 11.56 -11.74
N THR A 111 -5.25 10.33 -11.59
CA THR A 111 -5.59 9.25 -12.55
C THR A 111 -7.07 8.89 -12.46
N PHE A 112 -7.66 8.92 -11.26
CA PHE A 112 -9.10 8.74 -11.07
C PHE A 112 -9.90 9.91 -11.66
N ALA A 113 -9.49 11.15 -11.38
CA ALA A 113 -10.13 12.35 -11.95
C ALA A 113 -10.11 12.33 -13.50
N TYR A 114 -8.98 11.98 -14.08
CA TYR A 114 -8.85 11.84 -15.53
C TYR A 114 -9.73 10.72 -16.10
N ALA A 115 -9.83 9.60 -15.41
CA ALA A 115 -10.73 8.51 -15.81
C ALA A 115 -12.21 8.90 -15.76
N GLN A 116 -12.57 9.85 -14.90
CA GLN A 116 -13.92 10.46 -14.81
C GLN A 116 -14.17 11.55 -15.87
N GLY A 117 -13.14 11.92 -16.66
CA GLY A 117 -13.25 12.87 -17.76
C GLY A 117 -12.75 14.27 -17.44
N TYR A 118 -12.14 14.50 -16.28
CA TYR A 118 -11.56 15.79 -15.92
C TYR A 118 -10.16 15.97 -16.50
N GLU A 119 -9.81 17.20 -16.84
CA GLU A 119 -8.43 17.56 -17.19
C GLU A 119 -7.61 17.79 -15.91
N VAL A 120 -6.40 17.23 -15.87
CA VAL A 120 -5.56 17.26 -14.65
C VAL A 120 -4.29 18.11 -14.82
N GLY A 121 -4.20 18.90 -15.89
CA GLY A 121 -3.07 19.79 -16.18
C GLY A 121 -1.75 19.02 -16.25
N ASN A 122 -0.72 19.52 -15.55
CA ASN A 122 0.59 18.91 -15.45
C ASN A 122 0.73 17.98 -14.22
N SER A 123 -0.37 17.63 -13.57
CA SER A 123 -0.37 16.73 -12.41
C SER A 123 0.06 15.31 -12.78
N LEU A 124 0.44 14.53 -11.76
CA LEU A 124 0.83 13.13 -11.95
C LEU A 124 -0.33 12.34 -12.59
N LEU A 125 -0.04 11.68 -13.70
CA LEU A 125 -1.03 10.89 -14.44
C LEU A 125 -0.40 9.59 -14.97
N GLU A 126 -0.98 8.47 -14.60
CA GLU A 126 -0.66 7.16 -15.17
C GLU A 126 -1.66 6.82 -16.29
N LYS A 127 -1.37 7.26 -17.52
CA LYS A 127 -2.27 7.08 -18.69
C LYS A 127 -2.56 5.61 -19.00
N ASP A 128 -1.59 4.74 -18.77
CA ASP A 128 -1.70 3.29 -18.95
C ASP A 128 -2.64 2.63 -17.94
N GLN A 129 -2.94 3.29 -16.82
CA GLN A 129 -3.85 2.79 -15.78
C GLN A 129 -5.29 3.33 -15.90
N VAL A 130 -5.56 4.25 -16.81
CA VAL A 130 -6.88 4.90 -16.95
C VAL A 130 -8.00 3.87 -17.17
N GLU A 131 -7.80 2.91 -18.06
CA GLU A 131 -8.82 1.88 -18.33
C GLU A 131 -9.02 0.95 -17.12
N THR A 132 -7.96 0.65 -16.36
CA THR A 132 -8.07 -0.10 -15.11
C THR A 132 -8.90 0.68 -14.07
N VAL A 133 -8.66 1.98 -13.96
CA VAL A 133 -9.39 2.85 -13.03
C VAL A 133 -10.86 3.00 -13.42
N LYS A 134 -11.16 3.14 -14.72
CA LYS A 134 -12.55 3.14 -15.21
C LYS A 134 -13.28 1.87 -14.81
N ARG A 135 -12.63 0.72 -14.99
CA ARG A 135 -13.17 -0.57 -14.55
C ARG A 135 -13.48 -0.58 -13.05
N TYR A 136 -12.59 -0.03 -12.21
CA TYR A 136 -12.85 0.07 -10.77
C TYR A 136 -14.05 0.95 -10.44
N LEU A 137 -14.17 2.11 -11.09
CA LEU A 137 -15.31 3.03 -10.92
C LEU A 137 -16.65 2.39 -11.32
N GLU A 138 -16.63 1.49 -12.31
CA GLU A 138 -17.82 0.76 -12.76
C GLU A 138 -18.16 -0.45 -11.90
N GLU A 139 -17.15 -1.21 -11.44
CA GLU A 139 -17.35 -2.46 -10.71
C GLU A 139 -17.61 -2.26 -9.22
N ALA A 140 -16.98 -1.27 -8.60
CA ALA A 140 -17.08 -1.06 -7.17
C ALA A 140 -18.53 -0.85 -6.70
N PRO A 141 -19.35 0.02 -7.32
CA PRO A 141 -20.75 0.18 -6.93
C PRO A 141 -21.58 -1.11 -7.07
N LYS A 142 -21.30 -1.92 -8.12
CA LYS A 142 -21.98 -3.20 -8.34
C LYS A 142 -21.68 -4.22 -7.23
N LYS A 143 -20.54 -4.05 -6.56
CA LYS A 143 -20.11 -4.90 -5.44
C LYS A 143 -20.38 -4.27 -4.06
N GLY A 144 -21.08 -3.13 -4.01
CA GLY A 144 -21.46 -2.44 -2.79
C GLY A 144 -20.34 -1.60 -2.17
N THR A 145 -19.33 -1.21 -2.94
CA THR A 145 -18.24 -0.33 -2.51
C THR A 145 -18.34 1.01 -3.22
N GLU A 146 -18.36 2.11 -2.48
CA GLU A 146 -18.26 3.46 -3.03
C GLU A 146 -16.80 3.87 -3.18
N ILE A 147 -16.40 4.35 -4.37
CA ILE A 147 -15.10 5.00 -4.57
C ILE A 147 -15.32 6.51 -4.54
N VAL A 148 -14.73 7.17 -3.56
CA VAL A 148 -14.83 8.62 -3.34
C VAL A 148 -13.53 9.27 -3.76
N THR A 149 -13.60 10.24 -4.67
CA THR A 149 -12.47 11.06 -5.12
C THR A 149 -12.59 12.48 -4.59
N ALA A 150 -11.50 13.25 -4.64
CA ALA A 150 -11.53 14.65 -4.23
C ALA A 150 -12.52 15.46 -5.07
N VAL A 151 -13.22 16.39 -4.44
CA VAL A 151 -14.10 17.37 -5.10
C VAL A 151 -13.38 18.68 -5.37
N ASP A 152 -12.35 18.97 -4.57
CA ASP A 152 -11.45 20.10 -4.72
C ASP A 152 -10.02 19.71 -4.36
N VAL A 153 -9.06 20.52 -4.76
CA VAL A 153 -7.65 20.33 -4.48
C VAL A 153 -6.95 21.67 -4.22
N VAL A 154 -5.82 21.62 -3.54
CA VAL A 154 -4.90 22.75 -3.51
C VAL A 154 -4.09 22.73 -4.81
N TRP A 155 -4.44 23.62 -5.71
CA TRP A 155 -3.73 23.86 -6.96
C TRP A 155 -2.48 24.72 -6.71
N ALA A 156 -1.39 24.47 -7.42
CA ALA A 156 -0.16 25.25 -7.35
C ALA A 156 0.36 25.58 -8.76
N ASP A 157 1.00 26.74 -8.90
CA ASP A 157 1.66 27.14 -10.16
C ASP A 157 3.02 26.45 -10.35
N ASP A 158 3.65 25.98 -9.27
CA ASP A 158 4.87 25.18 -9.29
C ASP A 158 4.92 24.17 -8.14
N PHE A 159 5.80 23.18 -8.25
CA PHE A 159 6.04 22.20 -7.21
C PHE A 159 7.17 22.68 -6.29
N SER A 160 6.87 23.70 -5.48
CA SER A 160 7.82 24.29 -4.51
C SER A 160 7.11 24.78 -3.26
N ALA A 161 7.85 24.99 -2.18
CA ALA A 161 7.32 25.56 -0.94
C ALA A 161 6.90 27.04 -1.10
N GLU A 162 7.43 27.75 -2.10
CA GLU A 162 7.17 29.16 -2.39
C GLU A 162 6.12 29.35 -3.51
N ALA A 163 5.52 28.27 -3.99
CA ALA A 163 4.53 28.32 -5.04
C ALA A 163 3.27 29.10 -4.60
N ASN A 164 2.66 29.82 -5.54
CA ASN A 164 1.33 30.35 -5.31
C ASN A 164 0.31 29.21 -5.34
N THR A 165 -0.56 29.18 -4.35
CA THR A 165 -1.56 28.12 -4.21
C THR A 165 -2.96 28.69 -4.09
N GLU A 166 -3.93 27.95 -4.60
CA GLU A 166 -5.36 28.25 -4.42
C GLU A 166 -6.16 26.95 -4.36
N ILE A 167 -7.34 26.99 -3.75
CA ILE A 167 -8.28 25.87 -3.78
C ILE A 167 -9.06 25.95 -5.07
N ARG A 168 -9.03 24.87 -5.86
CA ARG A 168 -9.81 24.75 -7.10
C ARG A 168 -10.67 23.49 -7.09
N PRO A 169 -11.87 23.55 -7.68
CA PRO A 169 -12.63 22.33 -7.93
C PRO A 169 -11.86 21.39 -8.88
N VAL A 170 -12.09 20.09 -8.75
CA VAL A 170 -11.38 19.08 -9.55
C VAL A 170 -11.65 19.21 -11.05
N GLU A 171 -12.72 19.89 -11.44
CA GLU A 171 -13.07 20.18 -12.83
C GLU A 171 -12.19 21.26 -13.47
N ASP A 172 -11.44 22.04 -12.68
CA ASP A 172 -10.61 23.18 -13.16
C ASP A 172 -9.17 23.07 -12.65
N LEU A 173 -8.43 22.09 -13.14
CA LEU A 173 -7.02 21.87 -12.81
C LEU A 173 -6.06 22.24 -13.94
N THR A 174 -6.51 23.02 -14.91
CA THR A 174 -5.70 23.44 -16.05
C THR A 174 -4.53 24.33 -15.61
N GLY A 175 -3.36 24.11 -16.22
CA GLY A 175 -2.16 24.94 -16.03
C GLY A 175 -1.41 24.76 -14.70
N GLY A 176 -1.85 23.88 -13.80
CA GLY A 176 -1.19 23.59 -12.52
C GLY A 176 -0.24 22.40 -12.55
N LYS A 177 0.50 22.26 -11.45
CA LYS A 177 1.35 21.09 -11.15
C LYS A 177 0.90 20.41 -9.87
#